data_12dff63482be49fa92398907e1002960
#
_entry.id   12dff63482be49fa92398907e1002960
#
_cell.length_a   1.000
_cell.length_b   1.000
_cell.length_c   1.000
_cell.angle_alpha   90.00
_cell.angle_beta   90.00
_cell.angle_gamma   90.00
#
_symmetry.space_group_name_H-M   'P 1'
#
loop_
_entity.id
_entity.type
_entity.pdbx_description
1 polymer ?
#
loop_
_entity_poly.entity_id
_entity_poly.type
_entity_poly.pdbx_seq_one_letter_code
_entity_poly.pdbx_strand_id
1 'polypeptide(L)'
;MILKDTAGQMQNLQEFASQNKFTLIVFYDPTCEHCKVELPKMDSTINLLENTYNIKVGRYAVCNEPSLPASIWKDFIVKYNLSKNYINVNLGNNMDLRKSYDAFTNPIFYLVNKKGILLGKKLSPQTVRNLILANYLK
;
A
#
# COMPACT_ATOMS: atom_id res chain seq x y z
N MET A 1 3.62 4.70 -11.66
CA MET A 1 4.59 4.63 -10.54
C MET A 1 5.47 3.41 -10.72
N ILE A 2 6.76 3.60 -10.87
CA ILE A 2 7.75 2.53 -11.01
C ILE A 2 8.86 2.79 -9.97
N LEU A 3 8.99 1.88 -9.00
CA LEU A 3 9.92 2.03 -7.88
C LEU A 3 10.67 0.72 -7.63
N LYS A 4 11.83 0.81 -6.97
CA LYS A 4 12.66 -0.36 -6.65
C LYS A 4 12.16 -1.08 -5.40
N ASP A 5 12.14 -2.41 -5.47
CA ASP A 5 11.85 -3.27 -4.33
C ASP A 5 13.11 -3.54 -3.47
N THR A 6 12.99 -4.43 -2.49
CA THR A 6 14.09 -4.77 -1.58
C THR A 6 15.26 -5.48 -2.27
N ALA A 7 15.03 -6.07 -3.44
CA ALA A 7 16.06 -6.74 -4.24
C ALA A 7 16.64 -5.82 -5.32
N GLY A 8 16.20 -4.56 -5.38
CA GLY A 8 16.63 -3.59 -6.39
C GLY A 8 15.93 -3.74 -7.74
N GLN A 9 14.92 -4.59 -7.83
CA GLN A 9 14.14 -4.78 -9.06
C GLN A 9 13.03 -3.73 -9.15
N MET A 10 12.75 -3.29 -10.37
CA MET A 10 11.71 -2.29 -10.61
C MET A 10 10.32 -2.94 -10.56
N GLN A 11 9.42 -2.34 -9.81
CA GLN A 11 8.04 -2.78 -9.68
C GLN A 11 7.11 -1.70 -10.24
N ASN A 12 6.25 -2.08 -11.18
CA ASN A 12 5.33 -1.17 -11.84
C ASN A 12 3.94 -1.31 -11.21
N LEU A 13 3.45 -0.23 -10.58
CA LEU A 13 2.15 -0.23 -9.93
C LEU A 13 1.01 -0.51 -10.91
N GLN A 14 1.05 0.08 -12.10
CA GLN A 14 -0.03 -0.10 -13.07
C GLN A 14 -0.14 -1.56 -13.53
N GLU A 15 1.00 -2.21 -13.77
CA GLU A 15 1.02 -3.63 -14.12
C GLU A 15 0.48 -4.48 -12.97
N PHE A 16 0.90 -4.20 -11.76
CA PHE A 16 0.43 -4.90 -10.58
C PHE A 16 -1.08 -4.72 -10.39
N ALA A 17 -1.57 -3.49 -10.48
CA ALA A 17 -2.99 -3.18 -10.34
C ALA A 17 -3.85 -3.86 -11.41
N SER A 18 -3.31 -4.04 -12.62
CA SER A 18 -4.03 -4.69 -13.70
C SER A 18 -4.33 -6.17 -13.43
N GLN A 19 -3.63 -6.78 -12.48
CA GLN A 19 -3.81 -8.18 -12.09
C GLN A 19 -4.79 -8.35 -10.93
N ASN A 20 -5.31 -7.27 -10.37
CA ASN A 20 -6.17 -7.29 -9.20
C ASN A 20 -7.39 -6.41 -9.42
N LYS A 21 -8.55 -6.86 -8.94
CA LYS A 21 -9.77 -6.04 -9.03
C LYS A 21 -9.62 -4.73 -8.26
N PHE A 22 -8.95 -4.80 -7.11
CA PHE A 22 -8.63 -3.64 -6.29
C PHE A 22 -7.17 -3.73 -5.86
N THR A 23 -6.51 -2.58 -5.73
CA THR A 23 -5.16 -2.49 -5.19
C THR A 23 -5.11 -1.39 -4.15
N LEU A 24 -4.68 -1.76 -2.94
CA LEU A 24 -4.38 -0.81 -1.89
C LEU A 24 -2.95 -0.32 -2.07
N ILE A 25 -2.78 1.00 -2.03
CA ILE A 25 -1.45 1.63 -2.03
C ILE A 25 -1.28 2.28 -0.67
N VAL A 26 -0.18 1.98 0.01
CA VAL A 26 0.15 2.62 1.28
C VAL A 26 1.51 3.29 1.19
N PHE A 27 1.57 4.54 1.69
CA PHE A 27 2.83 5.23 1.96
C PHE A 27 3.06 5.18 3.46
N TYR A 28 4.22 4.70 3.89
CA TYR A 28 4.53 4.54 5.30
C TYR A 28 5.98 4.88 5.60
N ASP A 29 6.26 5.14 6.87
CA ASP A 29 7.60 5.36 7.41
C ASP A 29 7.86 4.32 8.50
N PRO A 30 8.91 3.50 8.39
CA PRO A 30 9.23 2.49 9.41
C PRO A 30 9.46 3.05 10.83
N THR A 31 9.74 4.33 10.96
CA THR A 31 9.93 4.98 12.27
C THR A 31 8.67 5.64 12.82
N CYS A 32 7.59 5.64 12.05
CA CYS A 32 6.33 6.28 12.44
C CYS A 32 5.52 5.36 13.34
N GLU A 33 5.25 5.79 14.59
CA GLU A 33 4.48 4.99 15.53
C GLU A 33 3.04 4.78 15.07
N HIS A 34 2.46 5.77 14.41
CA HIS A 34 1.09 5.69 13.88
C HIS A 34 0.97 4.60 12.80
N CYS A 35 2.00 4.44 11.96
CA CYS A 35 2.06 3.38 10.95
C CYS A 35 2.03 1.99 11.61
N LYS A 36 2.72 1.83 12.73
CA LYS A 36 2.80 0.56 13.45
C LYS A 36 1.43 0.12 13.99
N VAL A 37 0.52 1.06 14.20
CA VAL A 37 -0.86 0.80 14.65
C VAL A 37 -1.81 0.62 13.46
N GLU A 38 -1.72 1.51 12.48
CA GLU A 38 -2.70 1.56 11.40
C GLU A 38 -2.49 0.49 10.33
N LEU A 39 -1.25 0.09 10.04
CA LEU A 39 -0.97 -0.96 9.07
C LEU A 39 -1.62 -2.31 9.45
N PRO A 40 -1.47 -2.80 10.70
CA PRO A 40 -2.16 -4.03 11.10
C PRO A 40 -3.68 -3.94 11.03
N LYS A 41 -4.25 -2.79 11.37
CA LYS A 41 -5.71 -2.58 11.28
C LYS A 41 -6.21 -2.68 9.85
N MET A 42 -5.52 -2.01 8.93
CA MET A 42 -5.86 -2.06 7.51
C MET A 42 -5.72 -3.48 6.97
N ASP A 43 -4.63 -4.15 7.33
CA ASP A 43 -4.36 -5.51 6.89
C ASP A 43 -5.45 -6.47 7.36
N SER A 44 -5.86 -6.38 8.62
CA SER A 44 -6.96 -7.18 9.17
C SER A 44 -8.27 -6.93 8.43
N THR A 45 -8.56 -5.69 8.11
CA THR A 45 -9.77 -5.32 7.37
C THR A 45 -9.78 -5.96 5.98
N ILE A 46 -8.66 -5.89 5.26
CA ILE A 46 -8.56 -6.47 3.92
C ILE A 46 -8.58 -8.00 3.98
N ASN A 47 -7.88 -8.62 4.92
CA ASN A 47 -7.91 -10.07 5.09
C ASN A 47 -9.34 -10.57 5.35
N LEU A 48 -10.10 -9.88 6.17
CA LEU A 48 -11.48 -10.24 6.43
C LEU A 48 -12.36 -10.13 5.16
N LEU A 49 -12.18 -9.07 4.36
CA LEU A 49 -12.88 -8.92 3.09
C LEU A 49 -12.52 -10.05 2.12
N GLU A 50 -11.25 -10.38 2.00
CA GLU A 50 -10.80 -11.45 1.11
C GLU A 50 -11.39 -12.79 1.52
N ASN A 51 -11.40 -13.10 2.81
CA ASN A 51 -11.92 -14.37 3.33
C ASN A 51 -13.45 -14.45 3.25
N THR A 52 -14.14 -13.34 3.49
CA THR A 52 -15.61 -13.31 3.52
C THR A 52 -16.22 -13.32 2.12
N TYR A 53 -15.64 -12.57 1.19
CA TYR A 53 -16.21 -12.34 -0.14
C TYR A 53 -15.42 -12.98 -1.26
N ASN A 54 -14.33 -13.68 -0.95
CA ASN A 54 -13.44 -14.29 -1.93
C ASN A 54 -12.92 -13.26 -2.95
N ILE A 55 -12.60 -12.06 -2.48
CA ILE A 55 -12.03 -10.97 -3.29
C ILE A 55 -10.53 -10.93 -3.05
N LYS A 56 -9.73 -10.84 -4.11
CA LYS A 56 -8.30 -10.61 -3.98
C LYS A 56 -8.00 -9.12 -4.09
N VAL A 57 -7.38 -8.54 -3.06
CA VAL A 57 -6.96 -7.15 -3.03
C VAL A 57 -5.43 -7.11 -3.12
N GLY A 58 -4.91 -6.54 -4.19
CA GLY A 58 -3.48 -6.29 -4.32
C GLY A 58 -3.04 -5.25 -3.29
N ARG A 59 -1.78 -5.35 -2.83
CA ARG A 59 -1.24 -4.44 -1.82
C ARG A 59 0.15 -3.99 -2.25
N TYR A 60 0.32 -2.68 -2.38
CA TYR A 60 1.54 -2.05 -2.86
C TYR A 60 1.99 -1.05 -1.79
N ALA A 61 3.08 -1.37 -1.11
CA ALA A 61 3.56 -0.60 0.04
C ALA A 61 4.80 0.18 -0.32
N VAL A 62 4.75 1.49 -0.16
CA VAL A 62 5.82 2.43 -0.50
C VAL A 62 6.45 2.96 0.78
N CYS A 63 7.72 2.61 1.02
CA CYS A 63 8.50 3.20 2.10
C CYS A 63 8.79 4.66 1.75
N ASN A 64 8.31 5.58 2.59
CA ASN A 64 8.33 7.02 2.33
C ASN A 64 9.47 7.73 3.08
N GLU A 65 10.48 6.98 3.52
CA GLU A 65 11.66 7.54 4.20
C GLU A 65 12.93 6.93 3.62
N PRO A 66 13.43 7.52 2.50
CA PRO A 66 14.57 6.94 1.79
C PRO A 66 15.91 7.07 2.49
N SER A 67 16.00 7.93 3.52
CA SER A 67 17.26 8.15 4.24
C SER A 67 17.57 7.04 5.26
N LEU A 68 16.59 6.16 5.55
CA LEU A 68 16.79 5.07 6.51
C LEU A 68 17.71 3.98 5.94
N PRO A 69 18.52 3.32 6.80
CA PRO A 69 19.26 2.14 6.37
C PRO A 69 18.32 1.05 5.84
N ALA A 70 18.78 0.32 4.83
CA ALA A 70 17.99 -0.75 4.22
C ALA A 70 17.59 -1.83 5.25
N SER A 71 18.43 -2.07 6.26
CA SER A 71 18.13 -3.04 7.32
C SER A 71 16.90 -2.65 8.13
N ILE A 72 16.72 -1.37 8.42
CA ILE A 72 15.55 -0.87 9.16
C ILE A 72 14.28 -1.11 8.36
N TRP A 73 14.32 -0.84 7.06
CA TRP A 73 13.18 -1.08 6.18
C TRP A 73 12.83 -2.58 6.09
N LYS A 74 13.84 -3.42 5.88
CA LYS A 74 13.64 -4.89 5.78
C LYS A 74 13.10 -5.48 7.09
N ASP A 75 13.61 -5.04 8.23
CA ASP A 75 13.14 -5.48 9.53
C ASP A 75 11.67 -5.10 9.75
N PHE A 76 11.29 -3.90 9.34
CA PHE A 76 9.90 -3.46 9.43
C PHE A 76 8.97 -4.33 8.58
N ILE A 77 9.36 -4.65 7.35
CA ILE A 77 8.60 -5.51 6.46
C ILE A 77 8.30 -6.86 7.11
N VAL A 78 9.32 -7.47 7.73
CA VAL A 78 9.16 -8.76 8.40
C VAL A 78 8.27 -8.63 9.64
N LYS A 79 8.54 -7.64 10.47
CA LYS A 79 7.84 -7.46 11.76
C LYS A 79 6.35 -7.18 11.59
N TYR A 80 5.99 -6.43 10.56
CA TYR A 80 4.60 -6.03 10.33
C TYR A 80 3.90 -6.83 9.23
N ASN A 81 4.45 -8.00 8.87
CA ASN A 81 3.85 -8.95 7.94
C ASN A 81 3.61 -8.41 6.53
N LEU A 82 4.49 -7.54 6.07
CA LEU A 82 4.37 -6.99 4.71
C LEU A 82 5.02 -7.90 3.65
N SER A 83 5.75 -8.93 4.06
CA SER A 83 6.53 -9.75 3.13
C SER A 83 5.69 -10.68 2.26
N LYS A 84 4.52 -11.13 2.74
CA LYS A 84 3.73 -12.15 2.03
C LYS A 84 2.75 -11.56 1.03
N ASN A 85 2.07 -10.48 1.40
CA ASN A 85 0.92 -9.99 0.65
C ASN A 85 1.17 -8.66 -0.05
N TYR A 86 2.34 -8.06 0.13
CA TYR A 86 2.64 -6.73 -0.37
C TYR A 86 3.78 -6.77 -1.38
N ILE A 87 3.65 -5.95 -2.41
CA ILE A 87 4.82 -5.50 -3.18
C ILE A 87 5.42 -4.36 -2.35
N ASN A 88 6.69 -4.50 -1.97
CA ASN A 88 7.37 -3.55 -1.09
C ASN A 88 8.41 -2.75 -1.89
N VAL A 89 8.19 -1.45 -2.00
CA VAL A 89 9.06 -0.56 -2.78
C VAL A 89 9.49 0.63 -1.94
N ASN A 90 10.52 1.32 -2.40
CA ASN A 90 11.05 2.52 -1.76
C ASN A 90 10.85 3.73 -2.68
N LEU A 91 10.35 4.82 -2.12
CA LEU A 91 10.14 6.06 -2.87
C LEU A 91 11.45 6.64 -3.42
N GLY A 92 12.57 6.39 -2.75
CA GLY A 92 13.84 6.99 -3.10
C GLY A 92 13.78 8.52 -2.96
N ASN A 93 14.50 9.22 -3.81
CA ASN A 93 14.52 10.68 -3.82
C ASN A 93 13.46 11.26 -4.78
N ASN A 94 12.40 10.51 -5.06
CA ASN A 94 11.37 10.93 -6.00
C ASN A 94 10.38 11.91 -5.35
N MET A 95 10.78 13.16 -5.28
CA MET A 95 9.95 14.23 -4.71
C MET A 95 8.68 14.48 -5.54
N ASP A 96 8.74 14.27 -6.84
CA ASP A 96 7.58 14.48 -7.72
C ASP A 96 6.47 13.49 -7.39
N LEU A 97 6.80 12.22 -7.14
CA LEU A 97 5.81 11.23 -6.70
C LEU A 97 5.24 11.59 -5.33
N ARG A 98 6.07 12.03 -4.40
CA ARG A 98 5.61 12.46 -3.08
C ARG A 98 4.59 13.59 -3.19
N LYS A 99 4.85 14.56 -4.03
CA LYS A 99 3.94 15.69 -4.29
C LYS A 99 2.67 15.23 -5.00
N SER A 100 2.78 14.40 -6.03
CA SER A 100 1.65 13.91 -6.81
C SER A 100 0.64 13.14 -5.94
N TYR A 101 1.12 12.36 -4.98
CA TYR A 101 0.28 11.60 -4.06
C TYR A 101 -0.01 12.34 -2.77
N ASP A 102 0.52 13.57 -2.60
CA ASP A 102 0.41 14.34 -1.36
C ASP A 102 0.85 13.50 -0.15
N ALA A 103 1.97 12.78 -0.32
CA ALA A 103 2.46 11.78 0.63
C ALA A 103 3.42 12.40 1.65
N PHE A 104 2.95 13.42 2.40
CA PHE A 104 3.75 14.13 3.39
C PHE A 104 3.43 13.74 4.83
N THR A 105 2.41 12.92 5.03
CA THR A 105 2.08 12.32 6.33
C THR A 105 2.10 10.80 6.19
N ASN A 106 2.15 10.07 7.30
CA ASN A 106 2.21 8.62 7.30
C ASN A 106 1.33 8.04 8.43
N PRO A 107 0.64 6.94 8.17
CA PRO A 107 0.47 6.31 6.87
C PRO A 107 -0.59 7.00 6.03
N ILE A 108 -0.52 6.84 4.71
CA ILE A 108 -1.59 7.28 3.81
C ILE A 108 -2.01 6.09 2.96
N PHE A 109 -3.31 5.86 2.86
CA PHE A 109 -3.88 4.76 2.10
C PHE A 109 -4.68 5.27 0.92
N TYR A 110 -4.42 4.68 -0.24
CA TYR A 110 -5.16 4.93 -1.48
C TYR A 110 -5.71 3.61 -2.00
N LEU A 111 -6.84 3.66 -2.69
CA LEU A 111 -7.43 2.49 -3.34
C LEU A 111 -7.62 2.78 -4.81
N VAL A 112 -7.14 1.88 -5.66
CA VAL A 112 -7.32 1.97 -7.12
C VAL A 112 -8.03 0.72 -7.64
N ASN A 113 -8.69 0.85 -8.79
CA ASN A 113 -9.32 -0.29 -9.47
C ASN A 113 -8.32 -0.95 -10.43
N LYS A 114 -8.79 -1.95 -11.16
CA LYS A 114 -7.97 -2.72 -12.11
C LYS A 114 -7.35 -1.86 -13.22
N LYS A 115 -8.00 -0.76 -13.58
CA LYS A 115 -7.50 0.18 -14.60
C LYS A 115 -6.54 1.21 -14.02
N GLY A 116 -6.23 1.14 -12.72
CA GLY A 116 -5.40 2.11 -12.03
C GLY A 116 -6.13 3.41 -11.69
N ILE A 117 -7.45 3.44 -11.82
CA ILE A 117 -8.24 4.62 -11.49
C ILE A 117 -8.44 4.70 -9.97
N LEU A 118 -8.18 5.88 -9.43
CA LEU A 118 -8.27 6.14 -8.01
C LEU A 118 -9.74 6.10 -7.54
N LEU A 119 -10.06 5.19 -6.64
CA LEU A 119 -11.39 5.08 -6.04
C LEU A 119 -11.52 5.91 -4.76
N GLY A 120 -10.41 6.16 -4.09
CA GLY A 120 -10.38 6.98 -2.90
C GLY A 120 -8.97 7.25 -2.42
N LYS A 121 -8.79 8.31 -1.65
CA LYS A 121 -7.50 8.75 -1.13
C LYS A 121 -7.60 9.14 0.34
N LYS A 122 -6.48 8.98 1.06
CA LYS A 122 -6.38 9.25 2.51
C LYS A 122 -7.43 8.49 3.29
N LEU A 123 -7.53 7.18 3.02
CA LEU A 123 -8.61 6.34 3.50
C LEU A 123 -8.32 5.73 4.88
N SER A 124 -9.39 5.51 5.65
CA SER A 124 -9.37 4.68 6.85
C SER A 124 -9.71 3.22 6.49
N PRO A 125 -9.46 2.24 7.38
CA PRO A 125 -9.91 0.88 7.15
C PRO A 125 -11.41 0.77 6.83
N GLN A 126 -12.25 1.51 7.57
CA GLN A 126 -13.69 1.49 7.35
C GLN A 126 -14.07 2.01 5.96
N THR A 127 -13.42 3.08 5.49
CA THR A 127 -13.69 3.65 4.18
C THR A 127 -13.23 2.73 3.06
N VAL A 128 -12.07 2.07 3.23
CA VAL A 128 -11.58 1.07 2.26
C VAL A 128 -12.60 -0.08 2.16
N ARG A 129 -13.08 -0.59 3.29
CA ARG A 129 -14.10 -1.64 3.31
C ARG A 129 -15.35 -1.20 2.54
N ASN A 130 -15.84 0.00 2.82
CA ASN A 130 -17.05 0.53 2.18
C ASN A 130 -16.87 0.68 0.66
N LEU A 131 -15.73 1.19 0.23
CA LEU A 131 -15.43 1.37 -1.20
C LEU A 131 -15.32 0.03 -1.94
N ILE A 132 -14.64 -0.95 -1.36
CA ILE A 132 -14.52 -2.27 -1.96
C ILE A 132 -15.90 -2.91 -2.11
N LEU A 133 -16.72 -2.90 -1.06
CA LEU A 133 -18.05 -3.50 -1.11
C LEU A 133 -18.96 -2.77 -2.09
N ALA A 134 -18.92 -1.44 -2.15
CA ALA A 134 -19.72 -0.65 -3.09
C ALA A 134 -19.34 -0.93 -4.55
N ASN A 135 -18.09 -1.21 -4.84
CA ASN A 135 -17.59 -1.43 -6.20
C ASN A 135 -17.52 -2.91 -6.59
N TYR A 136 -17.56 -3.81 -5.62
CA TYR A 136 -17.47 -5.25 -5.86
C TYR A 136 -18.66 -5.78 -6.66
N LEU A 137 -19.86 -5.25 -6.43
CA LEU A 137 -21.10 -5.70 -7.05
C LEU A 137 -21.36 -5.05 -8.42
N LYS A 138 -20.46 -4.19 -8.87
CA LYS A 138 -20.60 -3.52 -10.18
C LYS A 138 -19.99 -4.33 -11.30
#